data_4638d523836b3e06c7db646b0e464d40
#
_entry.id   4638d523836b3e06c7db646b0e464d40
#
_cell.length_a   1.000
_cell.length_b   1.000
_cell.length_c   1.000
_cell.angle_alpha   90.00
_cell.angle_beta   90.00
_cell.angle_gamma   90.00
#
_symmetry.space_group_name_H-M   'P 1'
#
loop_
_entity.id
_entity.type
_entity.pdbx_description
1 polymer ?
#
loop_
_entity_poly.entity_id
_entity_poly.type
_entity_poly.pdbx_seq_one_letter_code
_entity_poly.pdbx_strand_id
1 'polypeptide(L)'
;MFWYSSPVFSLNGNIIIQGDLVDEPCSLQIGSELQTVKLGNIIKNTLYLHKRTVNYPFYITLETCDISDKHQVEVSFNGEEDILQPGLLATAGTAKGIAIGIKTEEGNKAEINRTITKYELEGGNQTLTFYAYISASDAVIEQKSITEGDFSAYVSFMLSYP
;
A
#
# COMPACT_ATOMS: atom_id res chain seq x y z
N MET A 1 64.86 -14.36 -10.34
CA MET A 1 63.59 -14.35 -11.08
C MET A 1 62.48 -14.64 -10.12
N PHE A 2 61.75 -13.59 -9.69
CA PHE A 2 60.68 -13.73 -8.71
C PHE A 2 59.35 -13.89 -9.45
N TRP A 3 58.76 -15.02 -9.22
CA TRP A 3 57.40 -15.28 -9.70
C TRP A 3 56.44 -14.71 -8.69
N TYR A 4 55.78 -13.60 -9.02
CA TYR A 4 54.62 -13.12 -8.28
C TYR A 4 53.43 -13.96 -8.74
N SER A 5 53.07 -14.99 -7.96
CA SER A 5 51.73 -15.54 -8.09
C SER A 5 50.78 -14.57 -7.40
N SER A 6 50.03 -13.83 -8.17
CA SER A 6 48.92 -13.07 -7.67
C SER A 6 47.94 -14.06 -7.03
N PRO A 7 47.54 -13.91 -5.76
CA PRO A 7 46.50 -14.72 -5.23
C PRO A 7 45.24 -14.45 -6.07
N VAL A 8 44.85 -15.42 -6.85
CA VAL A 8 43.56 -15.39 -7.50
C VAL A 8 42.54 -15.56 -6.36
N PHE A 9 42.00 -14.45 -5.87
CA PHE A 9 40.85 -14.51 -5.01
C PHE A 9 39.67 -14.94 -5.89
N SER A 10 39.40 -16.23 -5.93
CA SER A 10 38.11 -16.68 -6.38
C SER A 10 37.13 -16.29 -5.27
N LEU A 11 36.38 -15.23 -5.50
CA LEU A 11 35.23 -14.92 -4.69
C LEU A 11 34.20 -16.02 -4.93
N ASN A 12 34.31 -17.10 -4.14
CA ASN A 12 33.27 -18.10 -4.09
C ASN A 12 32.09 -17.48 -3.33
N GLY A 13 31.22 -16.79 -4.07
CA GLY A 13 29.95 -16.34 -3.51
C GLY A 13 28.96 -17.51 -3.53
N ASN A 14 28.30 -17.75 -2.42
CA ASN A 14 27.19 -18.68 -2.36
C ASN A 14 25.90 -17.90 -2.61
N ILE A 15 25.16 -18.31 -3.64
CA ILE A 15 23.81 -17.82 -3.88
C ILE A 15 22.85 -18.82 -3.26
N ILE A 16 22.06 -18.36 -2.28
CA ILE A 16 21.01 -19.18 -1.70
C ILE A 16 19.72 -18.84 -2.43
N ILE A 17 19.10 -19.83 -3.03
CA ILE A 17 17.80 -19.70 -3.66
C ILE A 17 16.79 -20.44 -2.79
N GLN A 18 15.93 -19.69 -2.15
CA GLN A 18 14.91 -20.21 -1.25
C GLN A 18 13.55 -19.64 -1.61
N GLY A 19 12.53 -20.40 -1.38
CA GLY A 19 11.15 -19.99 -1.54
C GLY A 19 10.23 -21.08 -1.02
N ASP A 20 9.00 -20.71 -0.78
CA ASP A 20 7.95 -21.65 -0.42
C ASP A 20 7.03 -21.83 -1.62
N LEU A 21 6.78 -23.08 -1.98
CA LEU A 21 5.76 -23.39 -2.98
C LEU A 21 4.43 -23.53 -2.23
N VAL A 22 3.55 -22.57 -2.46
CA VAL A 22 2.25 -22.52 -1.77
C VAL A 22 1.11 -22.73 -2.76
N ASP A 23 0.01 -23.24 -2.25
CA ASP A 23 -1.22 -23.42 -3.02
C ASP A 23 -2.22 -22.36 -2.58
N GLU A 24 -2.28 -21.29 -3.34
CA GLU A 24 -3.19 -20.17 -3.11
C GLU A 24 -4.41 -20.31 -4.02
N PRO A 25 -5.64 -20.01 -3.53
CA PRO A 25 -6.84 -20.17 -4.36
C PRO A 25 -6.91 -19.21 -5.53
N CYS A 26 -6.23 -18.06 -5.45
CA CYS A 26 -6.21 -17.05 -6.49
C CYS A 26 -4.79 -16.68 -6.87
N SER A 27 -4.61 -16.27 -8.12
CA SER A 27 -3.40 -15.59 -8.56
C SER A 27 -3.62 -14.08 -8.50
N LEU A 28 -2.58 -13.33 -8.22
CA LEU A 28 -2.65 -11.87 -8.27
C LEU A 28 -2.36 -11.42 -9.71
N GLN A 29 -3.22 -10.56 -10.27
CA GLN A 29 -3.02 -10.03 -11.61
C GLN A 29 -1.70 -9.26 -11.70
N ILE A 30 -0.97 -9.46 -12.81
CA ILE A 30 0.25 -8.71 -13.09
C ILE A 30 -0.09 -7.21 -13.11
N GLY A 31 0.66 -6.43 -12.33
CA GLY A 31 0.41 -5.01 -12.14
C GLY A 31 -0.35 -4.68 -10.86
N SER A 32 -1.09 -5.63 -10.27
CA SER A 32 -1.71 -5.42 -8.95
C SER A 32 -0.68 -5.46 -7.82
N GLU A 33 0.40 -6.20 -7.97
CA GLU A 33 1.45 -6.31 -6.95
C GLU A 33 2.30 -5.04 -6.80
N LEU A 34 2.36 -4.20 -7.83
CA LEU A 34 3.12 -2.97 -7.80
C LEU A 34 2.36 -1.90 -8.58
N GLN A 35 1.73 -0.99 -7.86
CA GLN A 35 0.90 0.05 -8.44
C GLN A 35 1.36 1.43 -8.01
N THR A 36 1.20 2.39 -8.91
CA THR A 36 1.34 3.82 -8.60
C THR A 36 -0.02 4.48 -8.72
N VAL A 37 -0.51 5.06 -7.63
CA VAL A 37 -1.75 5.84 -7.62
C VAL A 37 -1.37 7.31 -7.68
N LYS A 38 -1.65 7.95 -8.81
CA LYS A 38 -1.35 9.37 -9.00
C LYS A 38 -2.53 10.20 -8.52
N LEU A 39 -2.29 11.05 -7.55
CA LEU A 39 -3.32 11.92 -6.97
C LEU A 39 -3.39 13.28 -7.65
N GLY A 40 -2.40 13.62 -8.47
CA GLY A 40 -2.35 14.89 -9.17
C GLY A 40 -2.08 16.06 -8.24
N ASN A 41 -2.60 17.23 -8.61
CA ASN A 41 -2.45 18.45 -7.83
C ASN A 41 -3.57 18.56 -6.81
N ILE A 42 -3.20 18.64 -5.54
CA ILE A 42 -4.13 18.80 -4.43
C ILE A 42 -4.11 20.24 -3.98
N ILE A 43 -5.29 20.84 -3.91
CA ILE A 43 -5.45 22.23 -3.53
C ILE A 43 -5.51 22.33 -1.99
N LYS A 44 -4.57 23.05 -1.42
CA LYS A 44 -4.46 23.24 0.03
C LYS A 44 -5.76 23.77 0.64
N ASN A 45 -6.42 24.70 -0.02
CA ASN A 45 -7.67 25.28 0.45
C ASN A 45 -8.81 24.25 0.56
N THR A 46 -8.83 23.25 -0.31
CA THR A 46 -9.78 22.12 -0.21
C THR A 46 -9.63 21.40 1.13
N LEU A 47 -8.39 21.19 1.59
CA LEU A 47 -8.13 20.54 2.86
C LEU A 47 -8.54 21.39 4.05
N TYR A 48 -8.37 22.71 3.98
CA TYR A 48 -8.84 23.61 5.03
C TYR A 48 -10.36 23.66 5.11
N LEU A 49 -11.06 23.60 3.97
CA LEU A 49 -12.52 23.67 3.93
C LEU A 49 -13.20 22.35 4.26
N HIS A 50 -12.64 21.23 3.76
CA HIS A 50 -13.32 19.93 3.82
C HIS A 50 -12.58 18.88 4.63
N LYS A 51 -11.40 19.21 5.15
CA LYS A 51 -10.52 18.33 5.92
C LYS A 51 -9.88 17.23 5.08
N ARG A 52 -10.48 16.86 3.95
CA ARG A 52 -10.04 15.76 3.11
C ARG A 52 -10.32 16.01 1.64
N THR A 53 -9.65 15.26 0.79
CA THR A 53 -9.91 15.25 -0.65
C THR A 53 -11.05 14.28 -1.00
N VAL A 54 -11.41 14.26 -2.29
CA VAL A 54 -12.21 13.18 -2.88
C VAL A 54 -11.44 11.85 -2.82
N ASN A 55 -12.14 10.76 -3.08
CA ASN A 55 -11.56 9.44 -3.10
C ASN A 55 -10.95 9.12 -4.46
N TYR A 56 -9.74 8.55 -4.45
CA TYR A 56 -9.01 8.13 -5.65
C TYR A 56 -8.97 6.61 -5.69
N PRO A 57 -9.56 5.95 -6.70
CA PRO A 57 -9.66 4.51 -6.70
C PRO A 57 -8.34 3.82 -7.06
N PHE A 58 -8.13 2.66 -6.47
CA PHE A 58 -7.13 1.69 -6.91
C PHE A 58 -7.67 0.28 -6.73
N TYR A 59 -7.08 -0.67 -7.45
CA TYR A 59 -7.67 -1.99 -7.59
C TYR A 59 -6.66 -3.08 -7.30
N ILE A 60 -7.13 -4.14 -6.64
CA ILE A 60 -6.41 -5.39 -6.49
C ILE A 60 -7.22 -6.45 -7.22
N THR A 61 -6.69 -6.96 -8.32
CA THR A 61 -7.40 -7.95 -9.14
C THR A 61 -6.86 -9.33 -8.89
N LEU A 62 -7.74 -10.22 -8.48
CA LEU A 62 -7.48 -11.64 -8.27
C LEU A 62 -7.94 -12.41 -9.51
N GLU A 63 -7.12 -13.34 -9.97
CA GLU A 63 -7.41 -14.12 -11.17
C GLU A 63 -7.46 -15.61 -10.87
N THR A 64 -8.21 -16.32 -11.68
CA THR A 64 -8.29 -17.80 -11.64
C THR A 64 -8.54 -18.34 -10.24
N CYS A 65 -9.46 -17.73 -9.50
CA CYS A 65 -9.80 -18.17 -8.16
C CYS A 65 -10.51 -19.52 -8.17
N ASP A 66 -9.96 -20.47 -7.40
CA ASP A 66 -10.57 -21.77 -7.15
C ASP A 66 -11.13 -21.77 -5.74
N ILE A 67 -12.44 -21.79 -5.65
CA ILE A 67 -13.16 -21.72 -4.37
C ILE A 67 -13.56 -23.09 -3.80
N SER A 68 -12.96 -24.18 -4.28
CA SER A 68 -13.31 -25.53 -3.78
C SER A 68 -12.96 -25.72 -2.31
N ASP A 69 -11.81 -25.19 -1.86
CA ASP A 69 -11.35 -25.36 -0.48
C ASP A 69 -11.43 -24.06 0.35
N LYS A 70 -11.12 -22.93 -0.26
CA LYS A 70 -11.08 -21.63 0.41
C LYS A 70 -12.04 -20.67 -0.24
N HIS A 71 -12.80 -19.97 0.59
CA HIS A 71 -13.92 -19.14 0.14
C HIS A 71 -13.77 -17.66 0.50
N GLN A 72 -12.73 -17.30 1.22
CA GLN A 72 -12.54 -15.95 1.70
C GLN A 72 -11.13 -15.45 1.44
N VAL A 73 -11.01 -14.14 1.24
CA VAL A 73 -9.72 -13.43 1.23
C VAL A 73 -9.77 -12.32 2.26
N GLU A 74 -8.69 -12.18 2.99
CA GLU A 74 -8.48 -11.08 3.93
C GLU A 74 -7.42 -10.15 3.36
N VAL A 75 -7.72 -8.85 3.37
CA VAL A 75 -6.80 -7.82 2.88
C VAL A 75 -6.44 -6.90 4.03
N SER A 76 -5.15 -6.67 4.21
CA SER A 76 -4.64 -5.69 5.17
C SER A 76 -3.60 -4.81 4.51
N PHE A 77 -3.46 -3.59 5.02
CA PHE A 77 -2.48 -2.61 4.55
C PHE A 77 -1.50 -2.29 5.67
N ASN A 78 -0.22 -2.29 5.34
CA ASN A 78 0.85 -2.03 6.28
C ASN A 78 1.76 -0.93 5.77
N GLY A 79 2.18 -0.04 6.66
CA GLY A 79 3.03 1.08 6.31
C GLY A 79 3.38 1.92 7.52
N GLU A 80 4.04 3.02 7.27
CA GLU A 80 4.35 3.99 8.30
C GLU A 80 3.13 4.85 8.59
N GLU A 81 2.72 4.91 9.85
CA GLU A 81 1.57 5.72 10.24
C GLU A 81 1.96 7.16 10.52
N ASP A 82 1.06 8.07 10.17
CA ASP A 82 1.20 9.48 10.53
C ASP A 82 1.02 9.66 12.05
N ILE A 83 1.86 10.50 12.65
CA ILE A 83 1.83 10.72 14.11
C ILE A 83 0.55 11.44 14.54
N LEU A 84 0.10 12.42 13.75
CA LEU A 84 -1.09 13.21 14.08
C LEU A 84 -2.39 12.53 13.69
N GLN A 85 -2.33 11.60 12.75
CA GLN A 85 -3.50 10.88 12.25
C GLN A 85 -3.22 9.36 12.24
N PRO A 86 -3.25 8.70 13.41
CA PRO A 86 -3.03 7.25 13.47
C PRO A 86 -4.02 6.48 12.59
N GLY A 87 -3.53 5.42 11.96
CA GLY A 87 -4.31 4.65 10.98
C GLY A 87 -4.20 5.15 9.55
N LEU A 88 -3.63 6.34 9.33
CA LEU A 88 -3.34 6.88 8.02
C LEU A 88 -1.83 6.83 7.75
N LEU A 89 -1.46 6.80 6.47
CA LEU A 89 -0.07 6.75 6.04
C LEU A 89 0.63 8.10 6.21
N ALA A 90 1.83 8.05 6.78
CA ALA A 90 2.74 9.19 6.75
C ALA A 90 3.19 9.46 5.32
N THR A 91 3.44 10.73 5.01
CA THR A 91 3.94 11.17 3.71
C THR A 91 5.40 11.59 3.79
N ALA A 92 6.15 11.34 2.73
CA ALA A 92 7.47 11.87 2.50
C ALA A 92 7.40 13.00 1.46
N GLY A 93 8.35 13.91 1.49
CA GLY A 93 8.42 15.03 0.57
C GLY A 93 8.43 16.38 1.29
N THR A 94 8.25 17.44 0.53
CA THR A 94 8.28 18.81 1.05
C THR A 94 6.94 19.28 1.61
N ALA A 95 5.82 18.68 1.16
CA ALA A 95 4.51 18.96 1.74
C ALA A 95 4.45 18.49 3.20
N LYS A 96 3.76 19.24 4.06
CA LYS A 96 3.61 18.94 5.48
C LYS A 96 2.16 19.13 5.94
N GLY A 97 1.79 18.37 6.96
CA GLY A 97 0.48 18.48 7.59
C GLY A 97 -0.60 17.59 6.98
N ILE A 98 -0.22 16.67 6.14
CA ILE A 98 -1.14 15.75 5.46
C ILE A 98 -0.79 14.30 5.75
N ALA A 99 -1.80 13.45 5.61
CA ALA A 99 -1.66 11.99 5.67
C ALA A 99 -2.57 11.36 4.62
N ILE A 100 -2.31 10.11 4.27
CA ILE A 100 -3.09 9.39 3.26
C ILE A 100 -3.87 8.27 3.94
N GLY A 101 -5.19 8.29 3.76
CA GLY A 101 -6.07 7.24 4.24
C GLY A 101 -6.49 6.30 3.13
N ILE A 102 -6.89 5.10 3.52
CA ILE A 102 -7.44 4.10 2.63
C ILE A 102 -8.85 3.74 3.11
N LYS A 103 -9.76 3.62 2.15
CA LYS A 103 -11.14 3.18 2.39
C LYS A 103 -11.50 2.00 1.50
N THR A 104 -12.41 1.19 1.98
CA THR A 104 -13.04 0.14 1.18
C THR A 104 -14.06 0.75 0.21
N GLU A 105 -14.55 -0.05 -0.72
CA GLU A 105 -15.59 0.36 -1.66
C GLU A 105 -16.87 0.82 -0.94
N GLU A 106 -17.21 0.18 0.19
CA GLU A 106 -18.37 0.56 1.00
C GLU A 106 -18.16 1.84 1.82
N GLY A 107 -16.96 2.40 1.82
CA GLY A 107 -16.65 3.62 2.54
C GLY A 107 -16.11 3.41 3.95
N ASN A 108 -15.83 2.18 4.35
CA ASN A 108 -15.25 1.88 5.65
C ASN A 108 -13.75 2.16 5.63
N LYS A 109 -13.23 2.67 6.75
CA LYS A 109 -11.80 2.92 6.88
C LYS A 109 -11.02 1.60 6.91
N ALA A 110 -10.01 1.48 6.05
CA ALA A 110 -9.01 0.43 6.09
C ALA A 110 -7.77 0.99 6.79
N GLU A 111 -7.79 0.99 8.11
CA GLU A 111 -6.69 1.57 8.90
C GLU A 111 -5.39 0.81 8.70
N ILE A 112 -4.32 1.55 8.47
CA ILE A 112 -2.99 1.01 8.27
C ILE A 112 -2.54 0.27 9.54
N ASN A 113 -1.99 -0.92 9.36
CA ASN A 113 -1.48 -1.80 10.41
C ASN A 113 -2.54 -2.36 11.39
N ARG A 114 -3.84 -2.09 11.17
CA ARG A 114 -4.88 -2.50 12.11
C ARG A 114 -6.02 -3.25 11.47
N THR A 115 -6.59 -2.71 10.39
CA THR A 115 -7.82 -3.25 9.81
C THR A 115 -7.55 -4.45 8.92
N ILE A 116 -8.32 -5.49 9.10
CA ILE A 116 -8.39 -6.64 8.19
C ILE A 116 -9.76 -6.59 7.53
N THR A 117 -9.78 -6.45 6.21
CA THR A 117 -11.02 -6.44 5.43
C THR A 117 -11.24 -7.82 4.81
N LYS A 118 -12.42 -8.38 5.01
CA LYS A 118 -12.77 -9.73 4.52
C LYS A 118 -13.68 -9.62 3.33
N TYR A 119 -13.41 -10.45 2.33
CA TYR A 119 -14.26 -10.59 1.15
C TYR A 119 -14.55 -12.04 0.89
N GLU A 120 -15.77 -12.32 0.45
CA GLU A 120 -16.12 -13.62 -0.09
C GLU A 120 -15.49 -13.77 -1.47
N LEU A 121 -14.85 -14.91 -1.71
CA LEU A 121 -14.29 -15.21 -3.02
C LEU A 121 -15.38 -15.71 -3.96
N GLU A 122 -15.35 -15.17 -5.17
CA GLU A 122 -16.11 -15.67 -6.30
C GLU A 122 -15.16 -16.47 -7.20
N GLY A 123 -15.66 -17.51 -7.85
CA GLY A 123 -14.85 -18.28 -8.79
C GLY A 123 -14.46 -17.44 -10.00
N GLY A 124 -13.26 -17.67 -10.54
CA GLY A 124 -12.75 -16.91 -11.67
C GLY A 124 -12.01 -15.65 -11.25
N ASN A 125 -12.31 -14.54 -11.91
CA ASN A 125 -11.63 -13.25 -11.66
C ASN A 125 -12.47 -12.36 -10.74
N GLN A 126 -11.81 -11.68 -9.82
CA GLN A 126 -12.45 -10.77 -8.88
C GLN A 126 -11.58 -9.54 -8.64
N THR A 127 -12.18 -8.37 -8.74
CA THR A 127 -11.49 -7.10 -8.49
C THR A 127 -11.96 -6.51 -7.16
N LEU A 128 -11.01 -6.22 -6.29
CA LEU A 128 -11.25 -5.52 -5.03
C LEU A 128 -10.92 -4.05 -5.24
N THR A 129 -11.87 -3.18 -4.93
CA THR A 129 -11.74 -1.73 -5.11
C THR A 129 -11.49 -1.06 -3.76
N PHE A 130 -10.47 -0.21 -3.73
CA PHE A 130 -10.14 0.62 -2.59
C PHE A 130 -9.99 2.07 -3.03
N TYR A 131 -10.06 2.98 -2.08
CA TYR A 131 -9.89 4.40 -2.34
C TYR A 131 -8.79 4.96 -1.45
N ALA A 132 -7.93 5.77 -2.03
CA ALA A 132 -6.99 6.61 -1.30
C ALA A 132 -7.54 8.02 -1.20
N TYR A 133 -7.29 8.70 -0.11
CA TYR A 133 -7.65 10.09 0.07
C TYR A 133 -6.60 10.78 0.93
N ILE A 134 -6.51 12.11 0.78
CA ILE A 134 -5.61 12.91 1.59
C ILE A 134 -6.43 13.58 2.70
N SER A 135 -5.89 13.59 3.90
CA SER A 135 -6.53 14.17 5.07
C SER A 135 -5.55 15.07 5.81
N ALA A 136 -6.05 16.16 6.37
CA ALA A 136 -5.32 17.01 7.29
C ALA A 136 -5.91 16.85 8.69
N SER A 137 -5.06 16.91 9.72
CA SER A 137 -5.51 16.82 11.11
C SER A 137 -6.23 18.12 11.53
N ASP A 138 -7.07 18.02 12.53
CA ASP A 138 -7.79 19.19 13.06
C ASP A 138 -6.82 20.29 13.53
N ALA A 139 -5.75 19.91 14.22
CA ALA A 139 -4.74 20.84 14.69
C ALA A 139 -4.07 21.62 13.54
N VAL A 140 -3.73 20.92 12.46
CA VAL A 140 -3.11 21.51 11.28
C VAL A 140 -4.05 22.47 10.59
N ILE A 141 -5.34 22.15 10.53
CA ILE A 141 -6.37 23.01 9.95
C ILE A 141 -6.55 24.29 10.79
N GLU A 142 -6.67 24.15 12.12
CA GLU A 142 -6.82 25.28 13.04
C GLU A 142 -5.63 26.23 12.99
N GLN A 143 -4.42 25.69 12.92
CA GLN A 143 -3.18 26.45 12.86
C GLN A 143 -2.84 26.95 11.46
N LYS A 144 -3.58 26.50 10.44
CA LYS A 144 -3.29 26.77 9.02
C LYS A 144 -1.85 26.44 8.67
N SER A 145 -1.38 25.30 9.15
CA SER A 145 0.03 24.88 9.06
C SER A 145 0.33 23.84 7.98
N ILE A 146 -0.54 23.73 6.97
CA ILE A 146 -0.24 22.88 5.81
C ILE A 146 0.85 23.58 5.00
N THR A 147 1.92 22.85 4.73
CA THR A 147 3.01 23.31 3.86
C THR A 147 2.84 22.72 2.48
N GLU A 148 2.88 23.56 1.45
CA GLU A 148 2.82 23.15 0.05
C GLU A 148 4.09 22.40 -0.36
N GLY A 149 3.97 21.52 -1.32
CA GLY A 149 5.09 20.79 -1.88
C GLY A 149 4.69 19.43 -2.47
N ASP A 150 5.68 18.65 -2.83
CA ASP A 150 5.51 17.30 -3.29
C ASP A 150 5.30 16.35 -2.11
N PHE A 151 4.62 15.25 -2.38
CA PHE A 151 4.44 14.20 -1.39
C PHE A 151 4.34 12.84 -2.06
N SER A 152 4.71 11.82 -1.31
CA SER A 152 4.52 10.43 -1.67
C SER A 152 4.34 9.60 -0.40
N ALA A 153 3.76 8.43 -0.55
CA ALA A 153 3.65 7.47 0.53
C ALA A 153 3.75 6.06 -0.03
N TYR A 154 4.21 5.14 0.81
CA TYR A 154 4.30 3.73 0.47
C TYR A 154 3.42 2.93 1.40
N VAL A 155 2.66 2.02 0.83
CA VAL A 155 1.87 1.06 1.56
C VAL A 155 2.06 -0.30 0.93
N SER A 156 2.18 -1.33 1.74
CA SER A 156 2.13 -2.71 1.28
C SER A 156 0.80 -3.32 1.68
N PHE A 157 0.26 -4.15 0.80
CA PHE A 157 -0.92 -4.93 1.14
C PHE A 157 -0.56 -6.41 1.30
N MET A 158 -1.31 -7.09 2.13
CA MET A 158 -1.18 -8.51 2.35
C MET A 158 -2.51 -9.18 2.10
N LEU A 159 -2.48 -10.25 1.32
CA LEU A 159 -3.63 -11.12 1.09
C LEU A 159 -3.46 -12.39 1.90
N SER A 160 -4.49 -12.80 2.61
CA SER A 160 -4.54 -14.05 3.37
C SER A 160 -5.81 -14.80 3.02
N TYR A 161 -5.70 -16.10 2.90
CA TYR A 161 -6.84 -16.97 2.56
C TYR A 161 -7.07 -17.94 3.72
N PRO A 162 -7.93 -17.56 4.66
CA PRO A 162 -8.21 -18.40 5.82
C PRO A 162 -8.97 -19.69 5.49
#